data_46b1b67c5b972302133e763c42ed2084
#
_entry.id   46b1b67c5b972302133e763c42ed2084
#
_cell.length_a   1.000
_cell.length_b   1.000
_cell.length_c   1.000
_cell.angle_alpha   90.00
_cell.angle_beta   90.00
_cell.angle_gamma   90.00
#
_symmetry.space_group_name_H-M   'P 1'
#
loop_
_entity.id
_entity.type
_entity.pdbx_description
1 polymer ?
#
loop_
_entity_poly.entity_id
_entity_poly.type
_entity_poly.pdbx_seq_one_letter_code
_entity_poly.pdbx_strand_id
1 'polypeptide(L)'
;MTEHERWMQEALVEARKALEKGEVPVGAVVVYEERIVGRGHNLVETILDPTAHAEMLAITAAAGALADWRLKDCSLYVTLEPCPMCAGAVVLSRMRRVVFGARDPRWGACGSAYHILNAANPEVRVELIPGVCEAEASSLLREFFAKLRAEG
;
A
#
# COMPACT_ATOMS: atom_id res chain seq x y z
N MET A 1 -3.21 2.16 21.00
CA MET A 1 -2.60 2.25 19.67
C MET A 1 -2.91 3.61 19.04
N THR A 2 -2.01 4.11 18.21
CA THR A 2 -2.22 5.39 17.54
C THR A 2 -3.25 5.24 16.42
N GLU A 3 -3.71 6.37 15.89
CA GLU A 3 -4.62 6.36 14.73
C GLU A 3 -3.99 5.69 13.53
N HIS A 4 -2.71 5.97 13.24
CA HIS A 4 -2.02 5.34 12.12
C HIS A 4 -1.87 3.84 12.31
N GLU A 5 -1.59 3.40 13.52
CA GLU A 5 -1.52 1.97 13.82
C GLU A 5 -2.88 1.30 13.64
N ARG A 6 -3.95 1.96 14.05
CA ARG A 6 -5.31 1.41 13.88
C ARG A 6 -5.64 1.15 12.42
N TRP A 7 -5.36 2.11 11.54
CA TRP A 7 -5.61 1.93 10.10
C TRP A 7 -4.64 0.94 9.47
N MET A 8 -3.39 0.91 9.95
CA MET A 8 -2.43 -0.07 9.45
C MET A 8 -2.85 -1.49 9.81
N GLN A 9 -3.50 -1.71 10.96
CA GLN A 9 -4.04 -3.03 11.29
C GLN A 9 -5.07 -3.49 10.26
N GLU A 10 -5.85 -2.57 9.71
CA GLU A 10 -6.80 -2.90 8.64
C GLU A 10 -6.09 -3.25 7.34
N ALA A 11 -4.99 -2.57 7.03
CA ALA A 11 -4.15 -2.94 5.89
C ALA A 11 -3.52 -4.31 6.09
N LEU A 12 -3.12 -4.65 7.32
CA LEU A 12 -2.58 -5.97 7.65
C LEU A 12 -3.64 -7.08 7.51
N VAL A 13 -4.90 -6.79 7.79
CA VAL A 13 -6.00 -7.73 7.52
C VAL A 13 -6.02 -8.07 6.03
N GLU A 14 -5.89 -7.07 5.17
CA GLU A 14 -5.83 -7.30 3.72
C GLU A 14 -4.59 -8.09 3.32
N ALA A 15 -3.44 -7.80 3.93
CA ALA A 15 -2.20 -8.54 3.66
C ALA A 15 -2.35 -10.03 4.00
N ARG A 16 -3.03 -10.35 5.09
CA ARG A 16 -3.28 -11.74 5.48
C ARG A 16 -4.18 -12.45 4.47
N LYS A 17 -5.15 -11.74 3.88
CA LYS A 17 -5.98 -12.30 2.80
C LYS A 17 -5.13 -12.68 1.59
N ALA A 18 -4.17 -11.84 1.23
CA ALA A 18 -3.23 -12.13 0.15
C ALA A 18 -2.41 -13.38 0.48
N LEU A 19 -1.88 -13.46 1.70
CA LEU A 19 -1.09 -14.60 2.16
C LEU A 19 -1.89 -15.91 2.03
N GLU A 20 -3.16 -15.91 2.44
CA GLU A 20 -4.03 -17.08 2.33
C GLU A 20 -4.24 -17.53 0.89
N LYS A 21 -4.13 -16.61 -0.06
CA LYS A 21 -4.27 -16.89 -1.49
C LYS A 21 -2.96 -17.29 -2.16
N GLY A 22 -1.86 -17.36 -1.41
CA GLY A 22 -0.54 -17.63 -1.96
C GLY A 22 0.09 -16.44 -2.66
N GLU A 23 -0.41 -15.26 -2.43
CA GLU A 23 0.13 -14.01 -2.97
C GLU A 23 1.15 -13.40 -2.01
N VAL A 24 2.04 -12.56 -2.53
CA VAL A 24 2.92 -11.76 -1.67
C VAL A 24 2.02 -10.94 -0.74
N PRO A 25 2.19 -11.04 0.59
CA PRO A 25 1.25 -10.46 1.55
C PRO A 25 1.40 -8.95 1.72
N VAL A 26 0.80 -8.23 0.80
CA VAL A 26 0.70 -6.77 0.85
C VAL A 26 -0.77 -6.41 0.87
N GLY A 27 -1.13 -5.53 1.80
CA GLY A 27 -2.49 -5.03 1.94
C GLY A 27 -2.49 -3.52 2.02
N ALA A 28 -3.60 -2.92 1.59
CA ALA A 28 -3.75 -1.48 1.59
C ALA A 28 -5.18 -1.06 1.86
N VAL A 29 -5.33 0.08 2.54
CA VAL A 29 -6.64 0.73 2.70
C VAL A 29 -6.47 2.21 2.41
N VAL A 30 -7.53 2.82 1.88
CA VAL A 30 -7.62 4.27 1.68
C VAL A 30 -8.63 4.80 2.68
N VAL A 31 -8.23 5.81 3.45
CA VAL A 31 -9.05 6.42 4.51
C VAL A 31 -9.41 7.85 4.12
N TYR A 32 -10.69 8.17 4.23
CA TYR A 32 -11.22 9.50 3.99
C TYR A 32 -12.23 9.82 5.09
N GLU A 33 -12.06 10.96 5.76
CA GLU A 33 -12.94 11.38 6.85
C GLU A 33 -13.17 10.27 7.89
N GLU A 34 -12.08 9.71 8.37
CA GLU A 34 -12.06 8.68 9.41
C GLU A 34 -12.83 7.40 9.07
N ARG A 35 -12.94 7.08 7.79
CA ARG A 35 -13.55 5.82 7.34
C ARG A 35 -12.77 5.25 6.16
N ILE A 36 -12.80 3.94 6.04
CA ILE A 36 -12.17 3.25 4.91
C ILE A 36 -13.10 3.36 3.69
N VAL A 37 -12.58 3.92 2.60
CA VAL A 37 -13.33 4.07 1.35
C VAL A 37 -12.80 3.15 0.25
N GLY A 38 -11.65 2.49 0.47
CA GLY A 38 -11.11 1.51 -0.48
C GLY A 38 -10.21 0.52 0.25
N ARG A 39 -10.26 -0.75 -0.18
CA ARG A 39 -9.43 -1.84 0.34
C ARG A 39 -8.84 -2.61 -0.81
N GLY A 40 -7.65 -3.15 -0.63
CA GLY A 40 -7.04 -4.01 -1.63
C GLY A 40 -5.95 -4.87 -1.02
N HIS A 41 -5.71 -6.00 -1.65
CA HIS A 41 -4.54 -6.82 -1.35
C HIS A 41 -4.00 -7.37 -2.67
N ASN A 42 -2.73 -7.73 -2.67
CA ASN A 42 -2.05 -8.19 -3.87
C ASN A 42 -2.78 -9.39 -4.49
N LEU A 43 -3.07 -9.29 -5.80
CA LEU A 43 -3.77 -10.32 -6.56
C LEU A 43 -3.06 -10.65 -7.89
N VAL A 44 -1.78 -10.30 -8.02
CA VAL A 44 -1.03 -10.47 -9.27
C VAL A 44 -1.16 -11.87 -9.85
N GLU A 45 -0.94 -12.91 -9.04
CA GLU A 45 -1.03 -14.29 -9.49
C GLU A 45 -2.48 -14.74 -9.68
N THR A 46 -3.36 -14.33 -8.77
CA THR A 46 -4.76 -14.77 -8.75
C THR A 46 -5.51 -14.36 -10.01
N ILE A 47 -5.33 -13.10 -10.45
CA ILE A 47 -6.06 -12.58 -11.61
C ILE A 47 -5.15 -12.38 -12.83
N LEU A 48 -3.89 -12.84 -12.74
CA LEU A 48 -2.93 -12.76 -13.84
C LEU A 48 -2.75 -11.32 -14.35
N ASP A 49 -2.61 -10.38 -13.42
CA ASP A 49 -2.44 -8.97 -13.73
C ASP A 49 -1.19 -8.44 -13.01
N PRO A 50 -0.14 -8.08 -13.76
CA PRO A 50 1.11 -7.59 -13.14
C PRO A 50 0.95 -6.26 -12.42
N THR A 51 -0.15 -5.55 -12.63
CA THR A 51 -0.42 -4.28 -11.96
C THR A 51 -1.38 -4.40 -10.78
N ALA A 52 -1.84 -5.63 -10.46
CA ALA A 52 -2.82 -5.86 -9.40
C ALA A 52 -2.18 -5.81 -8.01
N HIS A 53 -1.49 -4.71 -7.71
CA HIS A 53 -0.93 -4.42 -6.41
C HIS A 53 -2.03 -3.95 -5.45
N ALA A 54 -1.85 -4.20 -4.17
CA ALA A 54 -2.80 -3.79 -3.13
C ALA A 54 -3.20 -2.33 -3.25
N GLU A 55 -2.21 -1.46 -3.46
CA GLU A 55 -2.42 -0.01 -3.54
C GLU A 55 -3.29 0.37 -4.73
N MET A 56 -3.02 -0.23 -5.89
CA MET A 56 -3.79 0.06 -7.11
C MET A 56 -5.25 -0.33 -6.93
N LEU A 57 -5.50 -1.49 -6.32
CA LEU A 57 -6.86 -1.96 -6.07
C LEU A 57 -7.59 -1.08 -5.06
N ALA A 58 -6.90 -0.67 -3.99
CA ALA A 58 -7.48 0.21 -2.97
C ALA A 58 -7.80 1.60 -3.54
N ILE A 59 -6.89 2.16 -4.34
CA ILE A 59 -7.08 3.46 -4.98
C ILE A 59 -8.27 3.43 -5.95
N THR A 60 -8.36 2.39 -6.77
CA THR A 60 -9.49 2.22 -7.71
C THR A 60 -10.81 2.13 -6.95
N ALA A 61 -10.84 1.35 -5.88
CA ALA A 61 -12.04 1.20 -5.06
C ALA A 61 -12.45 2.53 -4.41
N ALA A 62 -11.47 3.28 -3.90
CA ALA A 62 -11.73 4.59 -3.28
C ALA A 62 -12.29 5.59 -4.27
N ALA A 63 -11.71 5.65 -5.47
CA ALA A 63 -12.19 6.55 -6.53
C ALA A 63 -13.65 6.23 -6.91
N GLY A 64 -13.98 4.95 -7.00
CA GLY A 64 -15.36 4.52 -7.25
C GLY A 64 -16.29 4.91 -6.12
N ALA A 65 -15.90 4.69 -4.88
CA ALA A 65 -16.71 5.00 -3.71
C ALA A 65 -16.98 6.50 -3.57
N LEU A 66 -15.97 7.33 -3.87
CA LEU A 66 -16.09 8.79 -3.78
C LEU A 66 -16.59 9.43 -5.07
N ALA A 67 -16.75 8.64 -6.13
CA ALA A 67 -17.17 9.11 -7.46
C ALA A 67 -16.28 10.25 -7.96
N ASP A 68 -14.98 10.17 -7.69
CA ASP A 68 -14.00 11.18 -8.08
C ASP A 68 -12.63 10.52 -8.16
N TRP A 69 -11.88 10.73 -9.25
CA TRP A 69 -10.52 10.21 -9.36
C TRP A 69 -9.51 11.01 -8.51
N ARG A 70 -9.87 12.24 -8.14
CA ARG A 70 -9.05 13.06 -7.25
C ARG A 70 -9.32 12.62 -5.83
N LEU A 71 -8.30 12.05 -5.21
CA LEU A 71 -8.42 11.53 -3.84
C LEU A 71 -7.80 12.50 -2.84
N LYS A 72 -8.12 13.77 -2.98
CA LYS A 72 -7.69 14.82 -2.06
C LYS A 72 -8.18 14.49 -0.67
N ASP A 73 -7.40 14.78 0.32
CA ASP A 73 -7.70 14.52 1.72
C ASP A 73 -7.79 13.04 2.09
N CYS A 74 -7.42 12.15 1.15
CA CYS A 74 -7.32 10.71 1.43
C CYS A 74 -5.93 10.34 1.87
N SER A 75 -5.85 9.34 2.77
CA SER A 75 -4.59 8.76 3.22
C SER A 75 -4.55 7.30 2.77
N LEU A 76 -3.40 6.88 2.23
CA LEU A 76 -3.15 5.49 1.88
C LEU A 76 -2.35 4.84 3.02
N TYR A 77 -2.85 3.72 3.52
CA TYR A 77 -2.12 2.87 4.47
C TYR A 77 -1.78 1.58 3.75
N VAL A 78 -0.51 1.24 3.68
CA VAL A 78 -0.05 0.05 2.96
C VAL A 78 1.05 -0.65 3.76
N THR A 79 1.02 -1.97 3.79
CA THR A 79 1.93 -2.75 4.64
C THR A 79 3.37 -2.78 4.13
N LEU A 80 3.58 -2.53 2.85
CA LEU A 80 4.91 -2.49 2.23
C LEU A 80 5.08 -1.16 1.50
N GLU A 81 6.27 -0.61 1.53
CA GLU A 81 6.61 0.63 0.83
C GLU A 81 6.20 0.54 -0.65
N PRO A 82 5.43 1.50 -1.17
CA PRO A 82 4.97 1.46 -2.56
C PRO A 82 6.10 1.44 -3.59
N CYS A 83 5.90 0.65 -4.65
CA CYS A 83 6.78 0.61 -5.80
C CYS A 83 6.59 1.86 -6.69
N PRO A 84 7.42 2.05 -7.73
CA PRO A 84 7.28 3.23 -8.62
C PRO A 84 5.89 3.39 -9.23
N MET A 85 5.26 2.31 -9.66
CA MET A 85 3.91 2.35 -10.23
C MET A 85 2.90 2.90 -9.21
N CYS A 86 2.92 2.34 -8.00
CA CYS A 86 1.95 2.72 -6.97
C CYS A 86 2.23 4.11 -6.41
N ALA A 87 3.50 4.48 -6.24
CA ALA A 87 3.87 5.84 -5.84
C ALA A 87 3.41 6.85 -6.89
N GLY A 88 3.57 6.52 -8.17
CA GLY A 88 3.07 7.34 -9.27
C GLY A 88 1.55 7.51 -9.21
N ALA A 89 0.83 6.42 -8.92
CA ALA A 89 -0.62 6.46 -8.80
C ALA A 89 -1.07 7.38 -7.65
N VAL A 90 -0.35 7.36 -6.53
CA VAL A 90 -0.62 8.27 -5.41
C VAL A 90 -0.49 9.74 -5.84
N VAL A 91 0.59 10.05 -6.55
CA VAL A 91 0.82 11.41 -7.05
C VAL A 91 -0.27 11.81 -8.04
N LEU A 92 -0.57 10.95 -9.00
CA LEU A 92 -1.58 11.22 -10.03
C LEU A 92 -2.97 11.44 -9.44
N SER A 93 -3.33 10.69 -8.39
CA SER A 93 -4.63 10.81 -7.74
C SER A 93 -4.70 11.95 -6.71
N ARG A 94 -3.61 12.69 -6.50
CA ARG A 94 -3.57 13.82 -5.59
C ARG A 94 -3.81 13.46 -4.12
N MET A 95 -3.40 12.27 -3.71
CA MET A 95 -3.57 11.84 -2.32
C MET A 95 -2.74 12.72 -1.37
N ARG A 96 -3.26 12.88 -0.16
CA ARG A 96 -2.64 13.73 0.85
C ARG A 96 -1.46 13.08 1.55
N ARG A 97 -1.54 11.76 1.80
CA ARG A 97 -0.60 11.09 2.69
C ARG A 97 -0.43 9.63 2.33
N VAL A 98 0.79 9.12 2.51
CA VAL A 98 1.09 7.70 2.46
C VAL A 98 1.71 7.29 3.79
N VAL A 99 1.14 6.26 4.41
CA VAL A 99 1.67 5.63 5.64
C VAL A 99 2.01 4.20 5.25
N PHE A 100 3.27 3.79 5.42
CA PHE A 100 3.63 2.41 5.10
C PHE A 100 4.33 1.70 6.25
N GLY A 101 4.29 0.36 6.22
CA GLY A 101 4.90 -0.47 7.24
C GLY A 101 6.36 -0.79 6.94
N ALA A 102 6.60 -1.88 6.21
CA ALA A 102 7.94 -2.35 5.89
C ALA A 102 8.55 -1.58 4.72
N ARG A 103 9.87 -1.36 4.78
CA ARG A 103 10.63 -0.78 3.67
C ARG A 103 10.91 -1.86 2.63
N ASP A 104 11.03 -1.45 1.38
CA ASP A 104 11.39 -2.34 0.28
C ASP A 104 12.70 -1.84 -0.36
N PRO A 105 13.85 -2.46 -0.05
CA PRO A 105 15.13 -2.01 -0.57
C PRO A 105 15.29 -2.18 -2.08
N ARG A 106 14.49 -3.06 -2.70
CA ARG A 106 14.60 -3.36 -4.13
C ARG A 106 13.73 -2.48 -5.01
N TRP A 107 12.48 -2.28 -4.61
CA TRP A 107 11.48 -1.58 -5.41
C TRP A 107 10.83 -0.40 -4.72
N GLY A 108 11.13 -0.15 -3.47
CA GLY A 108 10.50 0.92 -2.72
C GLY A 108 10.77 2.28 -3.34
N ALA A 109 9.72 3.02 -3.62
CA ALA A 109 9.79 4.30 -4.32
C ALA A 109 9.46 5.50 -3.43
N CYS A 110 9.47 5.28 -2.13
CA CYS A 110 9.23 6.32 -1.12
C CYS A 110 10.46 6.56 -0.26
N GLY A 111 11.63 6.42 -0.85
CA GLY A 111 12.90 6.72 -0.22
C GLY A 111 13.94 5.59 -0.20
N SER A 112 13.55 4.33 -0.42
CA SER A 112 14.49 3.21 -0.35
C SER A 112 15.31 3.03 -1.63
N ALA A 113 14.69 2.58 -2.73
CA ALA A 113 15.38 2.42 -4.01
C ALA A 113 15.15 3.63 -4.93
N TYR A 114 13.98 4.23 -4.85
CA TYR A 114 13.58 5.39 -5.64
C TYR A 114 12.92 6.41 -4.73
N HIS A 115 12.77 7.64 -5.22
CA HIS A 115 12.10 8.69 -4.47
C HIS A 115 11.14 9.42 -5.41
N ILE A 116 9.91 8.94 -5.50
CA ILE A 116 8.95 9.41 -6.50
C ILE A 116 7.89 10.38 -5.93
N LEU A 117 7.47 10.19 -4.69
CA LEU A 117 6.34 10.96 -4.15
C LEU A 117 6.48 12.48 -4.29
N ASN A 118 7.64 13.03 -3.97
CA ASN A 118 7.85 14.48 -4.00
C ASN A 118 9.02 14.88 -4.90
N ALA A 119 9.35 14.03 -5.88
CA ALA A 119 10.61 14.18 -6.62
C ALA A 119 10.64 15.36 -7.57
N ALA A 120 9.56 15.63 -8.28
CA ALA A 120 9.65 16.55 -9.42
C ALA A 120 8.54 17.61 -9.51
N ASN A 121 7.40 17.42 -8.87
CA ASN A 121 6.27 18.33 -9.02
C ASN A 121 6.01 19.13 -7.75
N PRO A 122 6.34 20.43 -7.73
CA PRO A 122 6.11 21.25 -6.53
C PRO A 122 4.62 21.49 -6.22
N GLU A 123 3.74 21.22 -7.15
CA GLU A 123 2.31 21.39 -6.95
C GLU A 123 1.69 20.24 -6.16
N VAL A 124 2.34 19.07 -6.15
CA VAL A 124 1.85 17.89 -5.45
C VAL A 124 2.74 17.61 -4.25
N ARG A 125 2.18 17.69 -3.06
CA ARG A 125 2.88 17.39 -1.81
C ARG A 125 2.18 16.23 -1.11
N VAL A 126 2.91 15.13 -0.95
CA VAL A 126 2.41 13.96 -0.26
C VAL A 126 3.16 13.80 1.05
N GLU A 127 2.45 13.79 2.16
CA GLU A 127 3.06 13.52 3.46
C GLU A 127 3.41 12.04 3.54
N LEU A 128 4.62 11.73 3.98
CA LEU A 128 5.11 10.35 4.05
C LEU A 128 5.42 9.98 5.50
N ILE A 129 4.80 8.89 5.96
CA ILE A 129 5.02 8.37 7.32
C ILE A 129 5.44 6.90 7.21
N PRO A 130 6.75 6.60 7.37
CA PRO A 130 7.24 5.22 7.27
C PRO A 130 7.22 4.48 8.60
N GLY A 131 7.29 3.15 8.52
CA GLY A 131 7.59 2.31 9.68
C GLY A 131 6.45 2.03 10.64
N VAL A 132 5.21 2.29 10.25
CA VAL A 132 4.06 2.02 11.11
C VAL A 132 3.72 0.53 11.06
N CYS A 133 3.77 -0.14 12.22
CA CYS A 133 3.60 -1.61 12.33
C CYS A 133 4.61 -2.37 11.45
N GLU A 134 5.81 -1.84 11.33
CA GLU A 134 6.85 -2.41 10.47
C GLU A 134 7.17 -3.87 10.81
N ALA A 135 7.26 -4.20 12.09
CA ALA A 135 7.60 -5.57 12.54
C ALA A 135 6.55 -6.59 12.07
N GLU A 136 5.27 -6.27 12.21
CA GLU A 136 4.19 -7.15 11.79
C GLU A 136 4.18 -7.31 10.27
N ALA A 137 4.33 -6.23 9.52
CA ALA A 137 4.36 -6.24 8.07
C ALA A 137 5.55 -7.07 7.56
N SER A 138 6.74 -6.86 8.13
CA SER A 138 7.94 -7.61 7.78
C SER A 138 7.80 -9.10 8.11
N SER A 139 7.15 -9.42 9.22
CA SER A 139 6.92 -10.80 9.63
C SER A 139 6.09 -11.57 8.60
N LEU A 140 5.04 -10.96 8.08
CA LEU A 140 4.21 -11.58 7.05
C LEU A 140 5.00 -11.85 5.76
N LEU A 141 5.84 -10.92 5.36
CA LEU A 141 6.69 -11.08 4.17
C LEU A 141 7.68 -12.22 4.38
N ARG A 142 8.32 -12.29 5.56
CA ARG A 142 9.26 -13.38 5.88
C ARG A 142 8.55 -14.74 5.87
N GLU A 143 7.34 -14.82 6.42
CA GLU A 143 6.56 -16.05 6.42
C GLU A 143 6.29 -16.52 4.99
N PHE A 144 5.87 -15.63 4.13
CA PHE A 144 5.60 -15.95 2.72
C PHE A 144 6.86 -16.48 2.01
N PHE A 145 7.97 -15.76 2.12
CA PHE A 145 9.19 -16.14 1.41
C PHE A 145 9.84 -17.40 2.00
N ALA A 146 9.72 -17.63 3.29
CA ALA A 146 10.18 -18.87 3.91
C ALA A 146 9.38 -20.07 3.37
N LYS A 147 8.07 -19.94 3.27
CA LYS A 147 7.20 -20.98 2.73
C LYS A 147 7.51 -21.23 1.25
N LEU A 148 7.70 -20.19 0.48
CA LEU A 148 8.03 -20.29 -0.94
C LEU A 148 9.34 -21.06 -1.15
N ARG A 149 10.38 -20.77 -0.35
CA ARG A 149 11.66 -21.48 -0.43
C ARG A 149 11.52 -22.95 -0.06
N ALA A 150 10.67 -23.26 0.92
CA ALA A 150 10.43 -24.65 1.33
C ALA A 150 9.70 -25.47 0.26
N GLU A 151 8.85 -24.83 -0.53
CA GLU A 151 8.09 -25.48 -1.60
C GLU A 151 8.89 -25.55 -2.91
N GLY A 152 9.84 -24.66 -3.07
CA GLY A 152 10.64 -24.54 -4.27
C GLY A 152 11.94 -25.26 -4.20
#